data_021792839b63f397a130a283990bcf81
#
_entry.id   021792839b63f397a130a283990bcf81
#
_cell.length_a   1.000
_cell.length_b   1.000
_cell.length_c   1.000
_cell.angle_alpha   90.00
_cell.angle_beta   90.00
_cell.angle_gamma   90.00
#
_symmetry.space_group_name_H-M   'P 1'
#
loop_
_entity.id
_entity.type
_entity.pdbx_description
1 polymer ?
#
loop_
_entity_poly.entity_id
_entity_poly.type
_entity_poly.pdbx_seq_one_letter_code
_entity_poly.pdbx_strand_id
1 'polypeptide(L)'
;MTITTLSRQNVQALTPYQSARKLGGNGTIWLNANEYPTSPTFQLSGKDLNRYPEPQPQAVVQGYANYAGVQPENVLVTRGGDEGIELVIRAFCEPNQDAILFCPPTYGMYAVSAETAGVACKTVPLTADFQLNLAEIKQQLGA
;
A
#
# COMPACT_ATOMS: atom_id res chain seq x y z
N MET A 1 -19.14 24.39 -15.09
CA MET A 1 -18.19 23.93 -14.07
C MET A 1 -18.34 22.42 -14.00
N THR A 2 -17.30 21.64 -14.26
CA THR A 2 -17.36 20.18 -14.19
C THR A 2 -16.99 19.74 -12.78
N ILE A 3 -17.44 18.55 -12.34
CA ILE A 3 -17.10 18.03 -11.01
C ILE A 3 -15.58 17.91 -10.79
N THR A 4 -14.82 17.69 -11.84
CA THR A 4 -13.37 17.61 -11.82
C THR A 4 -12.71 18.89 -11.30
N THR A 5 -13.30 20.07 -11.62
CA THR A 5 -12.77 21.37 -11.16
C THR A 5 -13.00 21.65 -9.68
N LEU A 6 -13.77 20.78 -8.99
CA LEU A 6 -14.02 20.88 -7.54
C LEU A 6 -13.03 20.07 -6.71
N SER A 7 -12.26 19.19 -7.34
CA SER A 7 -11.23 18.40 -6.63
C SER A 7 -10.02 19.25 -6.25
N ARG A 8 -9.25 18.80 -5.27
CA ARG A 8 -8.00 19.45 -4.85
C ARG A 8 -7.01 19.52 -6.02
N GLN A 9 -6.17 20.56 -6.08
CA GLN A 9 -5.22 20.77 -7.18
C GLN A 9 -4.24 19.60 -7.34
N ASN A 10 -3.70 19.07 -6.25
CA ASN A 10 -2.84 17.89 -6.29
C ASN A 10 -3.54 16.66 -6.87
N VAL A 11 -4.85 16.47 -6.57
CA VAL A 11 -5.64 15.39 -7.13
C VAL A 11 -5.90 15.58 -8.63
N GLN A 12 -6.10 16.82 -9.08
CA GLN A 12 -6.24 17.11 -10.51
C GLN A 12 -4.95 16.83 -11.31
N ALA A 13 -3.80 16.96 -10.67
CA ALA A 13 -2.49 16.72 -11.27
C ALA A 13 -2.08 15.24 -11.28
N LEU A 14 -2.80 14.35 -10.56
CA LEU A 14 -2.46 12.94 -10.47
C LEU A 14 -2.54 12.23 -11.82
N THR A 15 -1.52 11.44 -12.11
CA THR A 15 -1.62 10.43 -13.16
C THR A 15 -2.38 9.21 -12.63
N PRO A 16 -3.47 8.79 -13.27
CA PRO A 16 -4.24 7.63 -12.81
C PRO A 16 -3.36 6.39 -12.69
N TYR A 17 -3.46 5.69 -11.57
CA TYR A 17 -2.75 4.45 -11.35
C TYR A 17 -3.07 3.40 -12.42
N GLN A 18 -2.04 2.82 -12.98
CA GLN A 18 -2.12 1.73 -13.96
C GLN A 18 -1.88 0.41 -13.23
N SER A 19 -2.95 -0.30 -12.90
CA SER A 19 -2.80 -1.61 -12.26
C SER A 19 -2.15 -2.62 -13.21
N ALA A 20 -1.43 -3.59 -12.66
CA ALA A 20 -0.85 -4.71 -13.42
C ALA A 20 -1.91 -5.41 -14.28
N ARG A 21 -3.16 -5.50 -13.80
CA ARG A 21 -4.28 -6.07 -14.54
C ARG A 21 -4.66 -5.26 -15.77
N LYS A 22 -4.61 -3.93 -15.73
CA LYS A 22 -4.87 -3.05 -16.88
C LYS A 22 -3.77 -3.11 -17.93
N LEU A 23 -2.53 -3.32 -17.51
CA LEU A 23 -1.36 -3.45 -18.37
C LEU A 23 -1.21 -4.86 -18.94
N GLY A 24 -1.86 -5.84 -18.34
CA GLY A 24 -1.81 -7.25 -18.73
C GLY A 24 -2.41 -7.50 -20.09
N GLY A 25 -1.84 -8.46 -20.84
CA GLY A 25 -2.32 -8.93 -22.13
C GLY A 25 -3.40 -10.02 -22.02
N ASN A 26 -3.60 -10.77 -23.11
CA ASN A 26 -4.59 -11.85 -23.21
C ASN A 26 -4.02 -13.23 -22.76
N GLY A 27 -2.98 -13.26 -21.97
CA GLY A 27 -2.37 -14.49 -21.47
C GLY A 27 -3.24 -15.20 -20.42
N THR A 28 -3.05 -16.50 -20.28
CA THR A 28 -3.73 -17.34 -19.26
C THR A 28 -2.88 -17.55 -18.01
N ILE A 29 -1.60 -17.19 -18.04
CA ILE A 29 -0.67 -17.30 -16.91
C ILE A 29 -0.39 -15.89 -16.38
N TRP A 30 -0.79 -15.63 -15.14
CA TRP A 30 -0.70 -14.31 -14.50
C TRP A 30 0.46 -14.28 -13.49
N LEU A 31 1.52 -13.52 -13.81
CA LEU A 31 2.73 -13.37 -12.98
C LEU A 31 3.03 -11.90 -12.62
N ASN A 32 2.11 -10.99 -12.94
CA ASN A 32 2.34 -9.54 -12.91
C ASN A 32 1.79 -8.83 -11.67
N ALA A 33 1.14 -9.54 -10.74
CA ALA A 33 0.53 -8.95 -9.56
C ALA A 33 0.80 -9.74 -8.27
N ASN A 34 1.74 -10.67 -8.29
CA ASN A 34 2.11 -11.52 -7.15
C ASN A 34 0.90 -12.22 -6.49
N GLU A 35 -0.08 -12.60 -7.33
CA GLU A 35 -1.29 -13.30 -6.85
C GLU A 35 -0.96 -14.72 -6.41
N TYR A 36 -1.67 -15.21 -5.38
CA TYR A 36 -1.56 -16.61 -4.99
C TYR A 36 -2.04 -17.52 -6.13
N PRO A 37 -1.28 -18.55 -6.52
CA PRO A 37 -1.51 -19.26 -7.79
C PRO A 37 -2.78 -20.12 -7.82
N THR A 38 -3.31 -20.45 -6.67
CA THR A 38 -4.52 -21.31 -6.54
C THR A 38 -5.53 -20.66 -5.62
N SER A 39 -6.84 -20.88 -5.92
CA SER A 39 -7.90 -20.42 -5.02
C SER A 39 -7.88 -21.26 -3.74
N PRO A 40 -7.76 -20.66 -2.55
CA PRO A 40 -7.90 -21.38 -1.31
C PRO A 40 -9.36 -21.85 -1.12
N THR A 41 -9.54 -23.01 -0.51
CA THR A 41 -10.87 -23.44 -0.06
C THR A 41 -11.25 -22.68 1.21
N PHE A 42 -12.47 -22.19 1.26
CA PHE A 42 -13.02 -21.53 2.44
C PHE A 42 -14.48 -21.93 2.67
N GLN A 43 -14.94 -21.76 3.89
CA GLN A 43 -16.33 -22.00 4.25
C GLN A 43 -16.90 -20.72 4.88
N LEU A 44 -18.12 -20.37 4.48
CA LEU A 44 -18.88 -19.30 5.11
C LEU A 44 -19.76 -19.91 6.21
N SER A 45 -19.57 -19.48 7.45
CA SER A 45 -20.40 -19.93 8.57
C SER A 45 -21.84 -19.41 8.54
N GLY A 46 -22.11 -18.39 7.73
CA GLY A 46 -23.45 -17.80 7.53
C GLY A 46 -24.07 -17.11 8.74
N LYS A 47 -23.37 -17.04 9.87
CA LYS A 47 -23.84 -16.36 11.08
C LYS A 47 -23.38 -14.91 11.09
N ASP A 48 -24.31 -14.03 11.46
CA ASP A 48 -24.03 -12.61 11.78
C ASP A 48 -23.42 -11.76 10.66
N LEU A 49 -23.50 -12.20 9.39
CA LEU A 49 -23.01 -11.44 8.24
C LEU A 49 -23.73 -10.09 8.02
N ASN A 50 -24.87 -9.89 8.69
CA ASN A 50 -25.65 -8.68 8.70
C ASN A 50 -25.28 -7.71 9.85
N ARG A 51 -24.30 -8.05 10.67
CA ARG A 51 -23.83 -7.24 11.80
C ARG A 51 -22.53 -6.53 11.46
N TYR A 52 -22.25 -5.44 12.17
CA TYR A 52 -20.93 -4.83 12.08
C TYR A 52 -19.86 -5.79 12.59
N PRO A 53 -18.78 -6.00 11.84
CA PRO A 53 -17.65 -6.79 12.31
C PRO A 53 -16.88 -6.05 13.43
N GLU A 54 -16.07 -6.79 14.15
CA GLU A 54 -15.06 -6.19 15.02
C GLU A 54 -14.12 -5.31 14.19
N PRO A 55 -13.81 -4.07 14.63
CA PRO A 55 -12.90 -3.19 13.91
C PRO A 55 -11.51 -3.79 13.68
N GLN A 56 -11.01 -4.53 14.68
CA GLN A 56 -9.77 -5.30 14.64
C GLN A 56 -10.06 -6.73 15.11
N PRO A 57 -10.40 -7.66 14.21
CA PRO A 57 -10.80 -9.02 14.60
C PRO A 57 -9.69 -9.74 15.33
N GLN A 58 -9.89 -10.07 16.60
CA GLN A 58 -8.86 -10.64 17.48
C GLN A 58 -8.25 -11.93 16.92
N ALA A 59 -9.04 -12.80 16.32
CA ALA A 59 -8.54 -14.04 15.72
C ALA A 59 -7.57 -13.79 14.56
N VAL A 60 -7.83 -12.74 13.74
CA VAL A 60 -6.96 -12.35 12.62
C VAL A 60 -5.68 -11.71 13.14
N VAL A 61 -5.80 -10.75 14.07
CA VAL A 61 -4.65 -10.07 14.71
C VAL A 61 -3.72 -11.10 15.34
N GLN A 62 -4.24 -11.99 16.18
CA GLN A 62 -3.44 -13.01 16.86
C GLN A 62 -2.83 -14.02 15.88
N GLY A 63 -3.60 -14.45 14.88
CA GLY A 63 -3.11 -15.37 13.85
C GLY A 63 -1.95 -14.79 13.06
N TYR A 64 -2.07 -13.52 12.65
CA TYR A 64 -0.99 -12.85 11.92
C TYR A 64 0.21 -12.52 12.81
N ALA A 65 -0.01 -12.10 14.05
CA ALA A 65 1.07 -11.86 15.00
C ALA A 65 1.93 -13.11 15.22
N ASN A 66 1.29 -14.26 15.40
CA ASN A 66 1.97 -15.56 15.53
C ASN A 66 2.77 -15.92 14.27
N TYR A 67 2.18 -15.70 13.07
CA TYR A 67 2.86 -15.94 11.80
C TYR A 67 4.08 -15.02 11.60
N ALA A 68 3.94 -13.75 11.93
CA ALA A 68 5.00 -12.74 11.75
C ALA A 68 6.05 -12.75 12.88
N GLY A 69 5.80 -13.44 13.99
CA GLY A 69 6.69 -13.45 15.15
C GLY A 69 6.72 -12.13 15.91
N VAL A 70 5.60 -11.39 15.91
CA VAL A 70 5.47 -10.09 16.61
C VAL A 70 4.35 -10.16 17.66
N GLN A 71 4.26 -9.13 18.50
CA GLN A 71 3.18 -9.03 19.48
C GLN A 71 1.88 -8.55 18.78
N PRO A 72 0.69 -8.95 19.25
CA PRO A 72 -0.59 -8.54 18.67
C PRO A 72 -0.76 -7.02 18.56
N GLU A 73 -0.21 -6.27 19.51
CA GLU A 73 -0.23 -4.79 19.53
C GLU A 73 0.54 -4.14 18.37
N ASN A 74 1.40 -4.91 17.70
CA ASN A 74 2.16 -4.48 16.53
C ASN A 74 1.48 -4.83 15.20
N VAL A 75 0.23 -5.31 15.25
CA VAL A 75 -0.54 -5.71 14.07
C VAL A 75 -1.75 -4.83 13.91
N LEU A 76 -1.87 -4.21 12.74
CA LEU A 76 -3.07 -3.50 12.31
C LEU A 76 -3.66 -4.24 11.09
N VAL A 77 -4.89 -4.68 11.22
CA VAL A 77 -5.64 -5.31 10.12
C VAL A 77 -6.32 -4.23 9.29
N THR A 78 -6.08 -4.24 7.98
CA THR A 78 -6.63 -3.29 7.02
C THR A 78 -7.31 -4.02 5.85
N ARG A 79 -8.04 -3.28 5.02
CA ARG A 79 -8.68 -3.81 3.80
C ARG A 79 -7.64 -3.96 2.67
N GLY A 80 -6.62 -4.77 2.92
CA GLY A 80 -5.47 -4.95 2.05
C GLY A 80 -4.33 -3.98 2.34
N GLY A 81 -3.19 -4.19 1.66
CA GLY A 81 -1.96 -3.42 1.86
C GLY A 81 -2.07 -1.94 1.48
N ASP A 82 -2.91 -1.61 0.52
CA ASP A 82 -3.09 -0.23 0.06
C ASP A 82 -3.63 0.67 1.16
N GLU A 83 -4.64 0.22 1.91
CA GLU A 83 -5.15 0.97 3.06
C GLU A 83 -4.08 1.11 4.15
N GLY A 84 -3.28 0.06 4.37
CA GLY A 84 -2.15 0.13 5.32
C GLY A 84 -1.12 1.19 4.94
N ILE A 85 -0.73 1.24 3.67
CA ILE A 85 0.18 2.27 3.15
C ILE A 85 -0.42 3.67 3.34
N GLU A 86 -1.68 3.86 2.97
CA GLU A 86 -2.36 5.14 3.12
C GLU A 86 -2.43 5.58 4.58
N LEU A 87 -2.78 4.68 5.49
CA LEU A 87 -2.89 4.99 6.92
C LEU A 87 -1.55 5.38 7.53
N VAL A 88 -0.44 4.71 7.16
CA VAL A 88 0.90 5.09 7.62
C VAL A 88 1.25 6.50 7.15
N ILE A 89 1.04 6.81 5.88
CA ILE A 89 1.33 8.15 5.34
C ILE A 89 0.49 9.20 6.05
N ARG A 90 -0.80 8.96 6.22
CA ARG A 90 -1.73 9.92 6.87
C ARG A 90 -1.44 10.10 8.36
N ALA A 91 -0.89 9.09 9.04
CA ALA A 91 -0.60 9.17 10.47
C ALA A 91 0.74 9.85 10.77
N PHE A 92 1.71 9.77 9.86
CA PHE A 92 3.09 10.18 10.14
C PHE A 92 3.62 11.31 9.25
N CYS A 93 2.86 11.75 8.23
CA CYS A 93 3.32 12.77 7.32
C CYS A 93 2.36 13.97 7.26
N GLU A 94 2.88 15.17 7.50
CA GLU A 94 2.14 16.41 7.30
C GLU A 94 2.15 16.81 5.81
N PRO A 95 1.00 17.04 5.18
CA PRO A 95 0.91 17.47 3.79
C PRO A 95 1.71 18.75 3.53
N ASN A 96 2.38 18.80 2.40
CA ASN A 96 3.24 19.91 1.94
C ASN A 96 4.45 20.22 2.85
N GLN A 97 4.76 19.39 3.82
CA GLN A 97 5.91 19.53 4.72
C GLN A 97 6.80 18.31 4.67
N ASP A 98 6.20 17.12 4.81
CA ASP A 98 6.93 15.87 4.89
C ASP A 98 7.05 15.17 3.53
N ALA A 99 7.91 14.17 3.51
CA ALA A 99 8.11 13.31 2.36
C ALA A 99 8.23 11.85 2.80
N ILE A 100 7.75 10.94 1.95
CA ILE A 100 8.12 9.53 2.04
C ILE A 100 9.31 9.23 1.13
N LEU A 101 10.10 8.21 1.49
CA LEU A 101 11.16 7.69 0.63
C LEU A 101 10.86 6.24 0.28
N PHE A 102 10.96 5.90 -1.00
CA PHE A 102 10.84 4.52 -1.48
C PHE A 102 11.84 4.21 -2.58
N CYS A 103 12.04 2.91 -2.86
CA CYS A 103 13.15 2.43 -3.70
C CYS A 103 12.60 1.74 -4.97
N PRO A 104 12.48 2.47 -6.10
CA PRO A 104 12.06 1.86 -7.36
C PRO A 104 13.16 0.93 -7.96
N PRO A 105 12.76 -0.13 -8.74
CA PRO A 105 11.37 -0.47 -9.04
C PRO A 105 10.66 -1.10 -7.83
N THR A 106 9.45 -0.62 -7.53
CA THR A 106 8.65 -1.08 -6.40
C THR A 106 7.15 -0.89 -6.67
N TYR A 107 6.31 -1.22 -5.70
CA TYR A 107 4.87 -1.08 -5.81
C TYR A 107 4.44 0.39 -5.96
N GLY A 108 3.64 0.67 -6.99
CA GLY A 108 3.28 2.03 -7.36
C GLY A 108 2.37 2.77 -6.36
N MET A 109 1.70 2.06 -5.46
CA MET A 109 0.78 2.66 -4.50
C MET A 109 1.47 3.53 -3.44
N TYR A 110 2.76 3.37 -3.21
CA TYR A 110 3.51 4.30 -2.36
C TYR A 110 3.42 5.74 -2.89
N ALA A 111 3.73 5.94 -4.16
CA ALA A 111 3.65 7.26 -4.79
C ALA A 111 2.21 7.77 -4.83
N VAL A 112 1.26 6.95 -5.30
CA VAL A 112 -0.15 7.33 -5.43
C VAL A 112 -0.75 7.78 -4.10
N SER A 113 -0.49 7.04 -3.02
CA SER A 113 -1.00 7.37 -1.68
C SER A 113 -0.38 8.68 -1.15
N ALA A 114 0.93 8.86 -1.30
CA ALA A 114 1.61 10.08 -0.87
C ALA A 114 1.13 11.32 -1.65
N GLU A 115 1.13 11.25 -2.98
CA GLU A 115 0.68 12.35 -3.84
C GLU A 115 -0.79 12.70 -3.57
N THR A 116 -1.65 11.69 -3.37
CA THR A 116 -3.05 11.91 -3.00
C THR A 116 -3.18 12.62 -1.65
N ALA A 117 -2.33 12.28 -0.69
CA ALA A 117 -2.28 12.96 0.60
C ALA A 117 -1.67 14.37 0.54
N GLY A 118 -0.95 14.70 -0.52
CA GLY A 118 -0.19 15.94 -0.65
C GLY A 118 1.18 15.86 0.03
N VAL A 119 1.72 14.66 0.18
CA VAL A 119 3.03 14.36 0.76
C VAL A 119 4.04 14.15 -0.37
N ALA A 120 5.22 14.71 -0.25
CA ALA A 120 6.26 14.62 -1.27
C ALA A 120 6.84 13.20 -1.37
N CYS A 121 7.32 12.84 -2.56
CA CYS A 121 7.99 11.56 -2.81
C CYS A 121 9.49 11.78 -3.06
N LYS A 122 10.32 11.11 -2.28
CA LYS A 122 11.76 10.95 -2.54
C LYS A 122 12.01 9.52 -3.03
N THR A 123 12.89 9.34 -3.98
CA THR A 123 13.22 8.02 -4.50
C THR A 123 14.72 7.75 -4.49
N VAL A 124 15.08 6.56 -4.07
CA VAL A 124 16.44 6.02 -4.22
C VAL A 124 16.32 4.72 -5.01
N PRO A 125 16.76 4.67 -6.28
CA PRO A 125 16.69 3.45 -7.07
C PRO A 125 17.44 2.29 -6.41
N LEU A 126 16.94 1.08 -6.61
CA LEU A 126 17.67 -0.13 -6.23
C LEU A 126 18.99 -0.20 -7.01
N THR A 127 19.97 -0.91 -6.45
CA THR A 127 21.22 -1.24 -7.15
C THR A 127 20.96 -2.18 -8.33
N ALA A 128 21.97 -2.38 -9.20
CA ALA A 128 21.85 -3.24 -10.38
C ALA A 128 21.49 -4.71 -10.05
N ASP A 129 21.78 -5.14 -8.83
CA ASP A 129 21.46 -6.46 -8.28
C ASP A 129 20.17 -6.44 -7.42
N PHE A 130 19.35 -5.40 -7.55
CA PHE A 130 18.08 -5.22 -6.86
C PHE A 130 18.18 -5.15 -5.32
N GLN A 131 19.32 -4.70 -4.79
CA GLN A 131 19.47 -4.44 -3.35
C GLN A 131 19.20 -2.98 -3.01
N LEU A 132 18.93 -2.71 -1.73
CA LEU A 132 18.77 -1.35 -1.23
C LEU A 132 20.11 -0.60 -1.24
N ASN A 133 20.17 0.58 -1.85
CA ASN A 133 21.31 1.48 -1.75
C ASN A 133 21.31 2.22 -0.41
N LEU A 134 21.78 1.54 0.64
CA LEU A 134 21.72 2.06 2.02
C LEU A 134 22.49 3.37 2.20
N ALA A 135 23.57 3.57 1.45
CA ALA A 135 24.35 4.82 1.53
C ALA A 135 23.52 6.02 1.04
N GLU A 136 22.92 5.88 -0.12
CA GLU A 136 22.05 6.90 -0.72
C GLU A 136 20.80 7.15 0.13
N ILE A 137 20.17 6.07 0.64
CA ILE A 137 19.00 6.17 1.53
C ILE A 137 19.33 7.02 2.76
N LYS A 138 20.45 6.74 3.44
CA LYS A 138 20.89 7.52 4.61
C LYS A 138 21.11 8.99 4.26
N GLN A 139 21.73 9.27 3.14
CA GLN A 139 21.95 10.64 2.67
C GLN A 139 20.63 11.37 2.42
N GLN A 140 19.66 10.74 1.78
CA GLN A 140 18.34 11.32 1.48
C GLN A 140 17.47 11.51 2.74
N LEU A 141 17.68 10.71 3.76
CA LEU A 141 17.01 10.85 5.06
C LEU A 141 17.65 11.94 5.94
N GLY A 142 18.83 12.45 5.59
CA GLY A 142 19.54 13.45 6.37
C GLY A 142 20.22 12.86 7.62
N ALA A 143 20.55 11.58 7.60
CA ALA A 143 21.16 10.84 8.70
C ALA A 143 22.67 10.65 8.49
#